data_1769b47681e269dffd47425a439efa6a
#
_entry.id   1769b47681e269dffd47425a439efa6a
#
_cell.length_a   1.000
_cell.length_b   1.000
_cell.length_c   1.000
_cell.angle_alpha   90.00
_cell.angle_beta   90.00
_cell.angle_gamma   90.00
#
_symmetry.space_group_name_H-M   'P 1'
#
loop_
_entity.id
_entity.type
_entity.pdbx_description
1 polymer ?
#
loop_
_entity_poly.entity_id
_entity_poly.type
_entity_poly.pdbx_seq_one_letter_code
_entity_poly.pdbx_strand_id
1 'polypeptide(L)'
;QRSLVGSEMCIRDRYIREDLKLFPNELGKEHFNNFKYSNKQIEYISVPSAIGQAKLIPQLLENLPEKDSIRTALVLCDERLLIPVMHSIPEDIRKINITMGYPARNTSVGALIYMLGELKNYTKTEGEETYYYYKPVIALLNHKLLRSSCPEDIDTILDDFRQKNIIYIPAKSLYFNAVTQAIFQEQNEKIPDYLLRILNLLAHTFDTKNEKSQAIEKEFIFTLYLCIQNLKNTFEEEQIEPENKLYLQILYKLLGSVSIPFSGEPLEGLQIMGLLETRMLDFKNLIIFSANEGTLPKTNIPSSFIPYNLRVGFRLPTPEHREALFAYNFYRLLQRAQNVKILYTSVIQNLNGGEMSRYLHQIKYESGLAVKEQNFQNRISLEEEKEIRIPKNESILQMLKGYTLSEETTLSPSALNAYIDCPLKFYFKYVAGIKEKEEITEELDHRLLGNIFHESVQSLYATVEEQEINIPIIDSLLSNSALIEEHICLLYTSPS
;
A
#
# COMPACT_ATOMS: atom_id res chain seq x y z
N GLN A 1 -5.23 -34.33 22.92
CA GLN A 1 -3.74 -34.32 22.84
C GLN A 1 -3.16 -35.33 21.84
N ARG A 2 -3.83 -36.43 21.52
CA ARG A 2 -3.32 -37.45 20.58
C ARG A 2 -3.66 -37.16 19.10
N SER A 3 -4.66 -36.38 18.78
CA SER A 3 -5.12 -36.18 17.40
C SER A 3 -4.40 -35.06 16.64
N LEU A 4 -3.83 -34.09 17.33
CA LEU A 4 -3.14 -32.94 16.74
C LEU A 4 -1.64 -33.06 16.69
N VAL A 5 -1.16 -34.06 17.38
CA VAL A 5 0.21 -34.32 17.56
C VAL A 5 0.49 -35.67 16.91
N GLY A 6 0.39 -35.66 15.61
CA GLY A 6 0.99 -36.68 14.80
C GLY A 6 2.46 -36.85 15.18
N SER A 7 3.11 -37.83 14.62
CA SER A 7 4.47 -38.32 14.85
C SER A 7 5.57 -37.34 15.29
N GLU A 8 5.33 -36.04 15.30
CA GLU A 8 6.31 -34.96 15.45
C GLU A 8 6.45 -34.38 16.85
N MET A 9 5.40 -34.39 17.68
CA MET A 9 5.68 -34.28 19.15
C MET A 9 6.56 -35.43 19.61
N CYS A 10 6.53 -36.55 18.90
CA CYS A 10 7.47 -37.62 19.14
C CYS A 10 8.93 -37.25 18.88
N ILE A 11 9.25 -36.36 17.95
CA ILE A 11 10.65 -35.95 17.70
C ILE A 11 11.15 -35.09 18.84
N ARG A 12 10.37 -34.09 19.27
CA ARG A 12 10.70 -33.24 20.37
C ARG A 12 10.70 -34.00 21.71
N ASP A 13 9.67 -34.83 21.95
CA ASP A 13 9.63 -35.74 23.09
C ASP A 13 10.82 -36.70 23.10
N ARG A 14 11.29 -37.08 21.92
CA ARG A 14 12.47 -37.94 21.77
C ARG A 14 13.73 -37.21 22.26
N TYR A 15 14.00 -35.98 21.84
CA TYR A 15 15.14 -35.19 22.34
C TYR A 15 15.03 -34.93 23.85
N ILE A 16 13.87 -34.48 24.33
CA ILE A 16 13.64 -34.28 25.75
C ILE A 16 13.84 -35.59 26.53
N ARG A 17 13.38 -36.75 26.03
CA ARG A 17 13.58 -38.04 26.67
C ARG A 17 15.03 -38.50 26.65
N GLU A 18 15.77 -38.18 25.62
CA GLU A 18 17.21 -38.44 25.55
C GLU A 18 17.96 -37.54 26.54
N ASP A 19 17.61 -36.25 26.61
CA ASP A 19 18.18 -35.28 27.54
C ASP A 19 17.84 -35.63 29.00
N LEU A 20 16.61 -36.04 29.28
CA LEU A 20 16.19 -36.45 30.63
C LEU A 20 16.91 -37.70 31.15
N LYS A 21 17.54 -38.50 30.29
CA LYS A 21 18.40 -39.60 30.72
C LYS A 21 19.74 -39.12 31.29
N LEU A 22 20.24 -38.01 30.73
CA LEU A 22 21.50 -37.41 31.14
C LEU A 22 21.31 -36.37 32.24
N PHE A 23 20.19 -35.64 32.16
CA PHE A 23 19.84 -34.55 33.09
C PHE A 23 18.43 -34.83 33.66
N PRO A 24 18.32 -35.50 34.82
CA PRO A 24 17.03 -35.77 35.44
C PRO A 24 16.26 -34.47 35.72
N ASN A 25 14.96 -34.51 35.53
CA ASN A 25 14.12 -33.37 35.80
C ASN A 25 13.89 -33.17 37.30
N GLU A 26 14.40 -32.06 37.83
CA GLU A 26 14.25 -31.68 39.25
C GLU A 26 13.00 -30.82 39.49
N LEU A 27 12.26 -30.42 38.45
CA LEU A 27 11.04 -29.63 38.59
C LEU A 27 9.89 -30.47 39.16
N GLY A 28 9.19 -29.93 40.13
CA GLY A 28 7.99 -30.57 40.71
C GLY A 28 6.85 -30.68 39.69
N LYS A 29 5.95 -31.63 39.92
CA LYS A 29 4.80 -31.86 39.00
C LYS A 29 3.86 -30.68 38.87
N GLU A 30 3.85 -29.76 39.81
CA GLU A 30 3.09 -28.51 39.81
C GLU A 30 3.47 -27.58 38.64
N HIS A 31 4.71 -27.64 38.18
CA HIS A 31 5.19 -26.84 37.09
C HIS A 31 4.69 -27.29 35.69
N PHE A 32 4.21 -28.52 35.56
CA PHE A 32 3.80 -29.10 34.28
C PHE A 32 2.36 -28.77 33.88
N ASN A 33 1.54 -28.25 34.80
CA ASN A 33 0.11 -27.97 34.55
C ASN A 33 -0.28 -26.50 34.65
N ASN A 34 0.67 -25.58 34.57
CA ASN A 34 0.43 -24.14 34.69
C ASN A 34 -0.63 -23.63 33.69
N PHE A 35 -0.76 -24.27 32.53
CA PHE A 35 -1.78 -23.91 31.56
C PHE A 35 -3.21 -24.11 32.08
N LYS A 36 -3.45 -25.19 32.82
CA LYS A 36 -4.80 -25.53 33.35
C LYS A 36 -5.11 -24.90 34.69
N TYR A 37 -4.10 -24.77 35.59
CA TYR A 37 -4.31 -24.35 36.96
C TYR A 37 -4.10 -22.85 37.23
N SER A 38 -3.60 -22.10 36.26
CA SER A 38 -3.53 -20.65 36.41
C SER A 38 -4.92 -20.03 36.20
N ASN A 39 -5.24 -19.02 37.01
CA ASN A 39 -6.49 -18.28 36.90
C ASN A 39 -6.45 -17.37 35.65
N LYS A 40 -6.54 -18.01 34.47
CA LYS A 40 -6.48 -17.33 33.17
C LYS A 40 -7.83 -16.79 32.78
N GLN A 41 -7.81 -15.54 32.29
CA GLN A 41 -8.91 -14.94 31.61
C GLN A 41 -8.62 -14.92 30.11
N ILE A 42 -9.33 -15.73 29.34
CA ILE A 42 -9.18 -15.81 27.89
C ILE A 42 -10.41 -15.23 27.23
N GLU A 43 -10.19 -14.27 26.35
CA GLU A 43 -11.24 -13.57 25.62
C GLU A 43 -10.95 -13.62 24.12
N TYR A 44 -11.92 -14.09 23.33
CA TYR A 44 -11.88 -14.06 21.87
C TYR A 44 -12.73 -12.89 21.38
N ILE A 45 -12.15 -12.07 20.53
CA ILE A 45 -12.80 -10.87 20.01
C ILE A 45 -12.86 -10.96 18.48
N SER A 46 -14.07 -11.13 17.98
CA SER A 46 -14.36 -11.10 16.54
C SER A 46 -14.52 -9.67 16.06
N VAL A 47 -13.79 -9.29 15.00
CA VAL A 47 -13.81 -7.92 14.45
C VAL A 47 -14.01 -7.99 12.93
N PRO A 48 -14.81 -7.10 12.31
CA PRO A 48 -15.07 -7.17 10.88
C PRO A 48 -13.85 -6.93 9.97
N SER A 49 -12.82 -6.21 10.45
CA SER A 49 -11.65 -5.87 9.64
C SER A 49 -10.35 -5.90 10.44
N ALA A 50 -9.23 -6.12 9.76
CA ALA A 50 -7.89 -6.09 10.36
C ALA A 50 -7.56 -4.71 10.96
N ILE A 51 -7.86 -3.62 10.27
CA ILE A 51 -7.67 -2.25 10.78
C ILE A 51 -8.58 -1.98 11.98
N GLY A 52 -9.81 -2.54 11.97
CA GLY A 52 -10.73 -2.47 13.10
C GLY A 52 -10.14 -3.06 14.38
N GLN A 53 -9.34 -4.13 14.27
CA GLN A 53 -8.63 -4.69 15.42
C GLN A 53 -7.66 -3.67 16.03
N ALA A 54 -6.88 -2.95 15.22
CA ALA A 54 -5.96 -1.93 15.71
C ALA A 54 -6.71 -0.79 16.42
N LYS A 55 -7.84 -0.34 15.87
CA LYS A 55 -8.65 0.72 16.48
C LYS A 55 -9.23 0.38 17.86
N LEU A 56 -9.29 -0.90 18.22
CA LEU A 56 -9.74 -1.34 19.54
C LEU A 56 -8.66 -1.23 20.62
N ILE A 57 -7.39 -0.98 20.28
CA ILE A 57 -6.27 -0.94 21.21
C ILE A 57 -6.55 -0.04 22.43
N PRO A 58 -7.06 1.21 22.31
CA PRO A 58 -7.34 2.04 23.47
C PRO A 58 -8.28 1.34 24.47
N GLN A 59 -9.37 0.77 23.99
CA GLN A 59 -10.34 0.04 24.84
C GLN A 59 -9.76 -1.24 25.44
N LEU A 60 -8.91 -1.94 24.68
CA LEU A 60 -8.29 -3.18 25.14
C LEU A 60 -7.26 -2.93 26.25
N LEU A 61 -6.57 -1.79 26.21
CA LEU A 61 -5.54 -1.39 27.17
C LEU A 61 -6.11 -0.65 28.39
N GLU A 62 -7.28 -0.01 28.27
CA GLU A 62 -7.84 0.88 29.28
C GLU A 62 -7.93 0.23 30.68
N ASN A 63 -8.39 -1.02 30.72
CA ASN A 63 -8.63 -1.76 31.96
C ASN A 63 -7.55 -2.81 32.27
N LEU A 64 -6.40 -2.76 31.60
CA LEU A 64 -5.33 -3.71 31.88
C LEU A 64 -4.35 -3.16 32.95
N PRO A 65 -4.06 -3.95 33.99
CA PRO A 65 -3.02 -3.59 34.92
C PRO A 65 -1.66 -3.64 34.23
N GLU A 66 -0.77 -2.73 34.58
CA GLU A 66 0.59 -2.70 34.04
C GLU A 66 0.63 -2.57 32.49
N LYS A 67 -0.31 -1.78 31.91
CA LYS A 67 -0.42 -1.59 30.44
C LYS A 67 0.84 -0.98 29.81
N ASP A 68 1.54 -0.11 30.56
CA ASP A 68 2.79 0.55 30.14
C ASP A 68 3.99 -0.15 30.79
N SER A 69 4.11 -1.46 30.61
CA SER A 69 5.21 -2.23 31.18
C SER A 69 5.64 -3.38 30.28
N ILE A 70 6.86 -3.86 30.50
CA ILE A 70 7.43 -5.05 29.84
C ILE A 70 6.56 -6.32 29.99
N ARG A 71 5.62 -6.31 30.94
CA ARG A 71 4.72 -7.47 31.19
C ARG A 71 3.49 -7.49 30.29
N THR A 72 3.30 -6.45 29.47
CA THR A 72 2.20 -6.33 28.50
C THR A 72 2.74 -6.39 27.08
N ALA A 73 2.20 -7.30 26.27
CA ALA A 73 2.60 -7.45 24.87
C ALA A 73 1.41 -7.40 23.90
N LEU A 74 1.60 -6.65 22.82
CA LEU A 74 0.80 -6.69 21.61
C LEU A 74 1.49 -7.60 20.59
N VAL A 75 0.90 -8.75 20.31
CA VAL A 75 1.50 -9.76 19.42
C VAL A 75 0.80 -9.73 18.08
N LEU A 76 1.54 -9.40 17.04
CA LEU A 76 1.03 -9.27 15.67
C LEU A 76 1.34 -10.56 14.90
N CYS A 77 0.31 -11.35 14.58
CA CYS A 77 0.47 -12.49 13.66
C CYS A 77 0.60 -12.03 12.21
N ASP A 78 0.04 -10.85 11.88
CA ASP A 78 0.21 -10.17 10.61
C ASP A 78 1.01 -8.86 10.81
N GLU A 79 2.23 -8.85 10.34
CA GLU A 79 3.17 -7.72 10.47
C GLU A 79 2.66 -6.42 9.79
N ARG A 80 1.75 -6.54 8.81
CA ARG A 80 1.16 -5.38 8.11
C ARG A 80 0.34 -4.48 9.05
N LEU A 81 -0.10 -5.01 10.20
CA LEU A 81 -0.82 -4.24 11.20
C LEU A 81 0.07 -3.33 12.06
N LEU A 82 1.40 -3.40 11.93
CA LEU A 82 2.31 -2.63 12.78
C LEU A 82 2.00 -1.13 12.74
N ILE A 83 1.91 -0.54 11.57
CA ILE A 83 1.65 0.91 11.42
C ILE A 83 0.26 1.30 11.96
N PRO A 84 -0.86 0.63 11.59
CA PRO A 84 -2.15 0.88 12.23
C PRO A 84 -2.14 0.75 13.76
N VAL A 85 -1.43 -0.25 14.29
CA VAL A 85 -1.29 -0.47 15.74
C VAL A 85 -0.56 0.71 16.39
N MET A 86 0.57 1.13 15.84
CA MET A 86 1.34 2.28 16.36
C MET A 86 0.50 3.56 16.43
N HIS A 87 -0.30 3.84 15.39
CA HIS A 87 -1.19 5.00 15.36
C HIS A 87 -2.40 4.91 16.30
N SER A 88 -2.69 3.70 16.81
CA SER A 88 -3.83 3.47 17.70
C SER A 88 -3.44 3.39 19.17
N ILE A 89 -2.15 3.49 19.48
CA ILE A 89 -1.69 3.47 20.88
C ILE A 89 -2.05 4.79 21.56
N PRO A 90 -2.67 4.76 22.76
CA PRO A 90 -3.01 5.96 23.51
C PRO A 90 -1.76 6.77 23.90
N GLU A 91 -1.91 8.10 23.93
CA GLU A 91 -0.80 9.03 24.26
C GLU A 91 -0.29 8.90 25.72
N ASP A 92 -1.07 8.32 26.61
CA ASP A 92 -0.66 8.05 27.98
C ASP A 92 0.38 6.94 28.09
N ILE A 93 0.57 6.14 27.06
CA ILE A 93 1.65 5.14 26.98
C ILE A 93 2.90 5.80 26.41
N ARG A 94 3.85 6.09 27.28
CA ARG A 94 5.06 6.85 26.93
C ARG A 94 6.20 6.02 26.36
N LYS A 95 6.28 4.76 26.75
CA LYS A 95 7.38 3.87 26.38
C LYS A 95 6.86 2.67 25.62
N ILE A 96 7.37 2.50 24.42
CA ILE A 96 7.00 1.42 23.51
C ILE A 96 8.27 0.81 22.97
N ASN A 97 8.35 -0.51 23.02
CA ASN A 97 9.42 -1.27 22.36
C ASN A 97 8.85 -2.07 21.20
N ILE A 98 9.42 -1.92 20.01
CA ILE A 98 9.04 -2.63 18.80
C ILE A 98 10.20 -3.54 18.41
N THR A 99 10.00 -4.85 18.53
CA THR A 99 11.06 -5.83 18.23
C THR A 99 10.96 -6.39 16.81
N MET A 100 9.81 -6.24 16.17
CA MET A 100 9.63 -6.66 14.78
C MET A 100 10.12 -5.58 13.82
N GLY A 101 10.71 -6.00 12.72
CA GLY A 101 11.07 -5.07 11.66
C GLY A 101 9.91 -4.82 10.71
N TYR A 102 9.93 -3.69 10.02
CA TYR A 102 8.95 -3.36 9.00
C TYR A 102 9.47 -3.75 7.61
N PRO A 103 8.70 -4.52 6.80
CA PRO A 103 9.17 -4.94 5.48
C PRO A 103 9.48 -3.76 4.57
N ALA A 104 10.69 -3.72 4.02
CA ALA A 104 11.17 -2.60 3.20
C ALA A 104 10.28 -2.30 2.00
N ARG A 105 9.71 -3.33 1.36
CA ARG A 105 8.78 -3.20 0.24
C ARG A 105 7.48 -2.46 0.58
N ASN A 106 7.08 -2.43 1.85
CA ASN A 106 5.83 -1.80 2.30
C ASN A 106 6.05 -0.34 2.72
N THR A 107 7.31 0.13 2.69
CA THR A 107 7.64 1.54 2.99
C THR A 107 7.29 2.44 1.80
N SER A 108 7.11 3.73 2.07
CA SER A 108 6.96 4.76 1.03
C SER A 108 8.14 4.76 0.07
N VAL A 109 9.37 4.62 0.61
CA VAL A 109 10.60 4.57 -0.20
C VAL A 109 10.67 3.31 -1.06
N GLY A 110 10.23 2.15 -0.53
CA GLY A 110 10.11 0.92 -1.31
C GLY A 110 9.15 1.04 -2.48
N ALA A 111 8.00 1.68 -2.25
CA ALA A 111 7.03 1.99 -3.31
C ALA A 111 7.61 2.94 -4.36
N LEU A 112 8.38 3.96 -3.92
CA LEU A 112 9.06 4.88 -4.84
C LEU A 112 10.07 4.15 -5.72
N ILE A 113 10.92 3.28 -5.16
CA ILE A 113 11.89 2.48 -5.94
C ILE A 113 11.19 1.63 -7.00
N TYR A 114 10.05 1.03 -6.65
CA TYR A 114 9.25 0.28 -7.62
C TYR A 114 8.75 1.18 -8.75
N MET A 115 8.18 2.35 -8.44
CA MET A 115 7.69 3.31 -9.44
C MET A 115 8.81 3.86 -10.33
N LEU A 116 10.01 4.10 -9.78
CA LEU A 116 11.19 4.52 -10.55
C LEU A 116 11.65 3.44 -11.53
N GLY A 117 11.60 2.18 -11.12
CA GLY A 117 11.89 1.05 -12.00
C GLY A 117 10.86 0.92 -13.12
N GLU A 118 9.57 1.07 -12.81
CA GLU A 118 8.51 1.06 -13.82
C GLU A 118 8.66 2.23 -14.80
N LEU A 119 9.04 3.42 -14.34
CA LEU A 119 9.29 4.56 -15.22
C LEU A 119 10.33 4.22 -16.31
N LYS A 120 11.42 3.57 -15.93
CA LYS A 120 12.49 3.18 -16.87
C LYS A 120 12.05 2.10 -17.87
N ASN A 121 11.08 1.25 -17.51
CA ASN A 121 10.52 0.25 -18.42
C ASN A 121 9.64 0.86 -19.53
N TYR A 122 9.07 2.06 -19.30
CA TYR A 122 8.14 2.74 -20.21
C TYR A 122 8.70 4.07 -20.74
N THR A 123 10.00 4.16 -20.91
CA THR A 123 10.69 5.29 -21.51
C THR A 123 10.80 5.10 -23.03
N LYS A 124 10.50 6.15 -23.81
CA LYS A 124 10.65 6.19 -25.25
C LYS A 124 11.59 7.32 -25.61
N THR A 125 12.60 7.04 -26.44
CA THR A 125 13.55 8.05 -26.92
C THR A 125 13.34 8.25 -28.42
N GLU A 126 13.11 9.47 -28.86
CA GLU A 126 12.99 9.86 -30.25
C GLU A 126 14.02 10.97 -30.55
N GLY A 127 15.07 10.63 -31.28
CA GLY A 127 16.21 11.54 -31.51
C GLY A 127 16.93 11.91 -30.21
N GLU A 128 16.97 13.20 -29.89
CA GLU A 128 17.57 13.72 -28.64
C GLU A 128 16.55 13.94 -27.52
N GLU A 129 15.28 13.65 -27.78
CA GLU A 129 14.20 13.89 -26.80
C GLU A 129 13.72 12.58 -26.20
N THR A 130 13.51 12.61 -24.87
CA THR A 130 13.00 11.49 -24.09
C THR A 130 11.57 11.77 -23.65
N TYR A 131 10.73 10.77 -23.82
CA TYR A 131 9.30 10.80 -23.48
C TYR A 131 8.99 9.70 -22.47
N TYR A 132 8.12 10.01 -21.53
CA TYR A 132 7.67 9.08 -20.50
C TYR A 132 6.18 8.82 -20.64
N TYR A 133 5.81 7.56 -20.54
CA TYR A 133 4.41 7.17 -20.52
C TYR A 133 3.69 7.73 -19.27
N TYR A 134 2.50 8.26 -19.44
CA TYR A 134 1.80 9.06 -18.42
C TYR A 134 1.50 8.34 -17.11
N LYS A 135 1.16 7.03 -17.12
CA LYS A 135 0.77 6.28 -15.90
C LYS A 135 1.87 6.25 -14.83
N PRO A 136 3.12 5.83 -15.12
CA PRO A 136 4.21 5.91 -14.15
C PRO A 136 4.52 7.34 -13.72
N VAL A 137 4.43 8.32 -14.63
CA VAL A 137 4.69 9.74 -14.30
C VAL A 137 3.65 10.24 -13.29
N ILE A 138 2.36 10.03 -13.56
CA ILE A 138 1.28 10.44 -12.65
C ILE A 138 1.42 9.74 -11.29
N ALA A 139 1.76 8.45 -11.27
CA ALA A 139 1.99 7.71 -10.03
C ALA A 139 3.15 8.30 -9.22
N LEU A 140 4.27 8.61 -9.86
CA LEU A 140 5.43 9.24 -9.23
C LEU A 140 5.13 10.64 -8.71
N LEU A 141 4.52 11.52 -9.51
CA LEU A 141 4.19 12.87 -9.11
C LEU A 141 3.16 12.90 -7.95
N ASN A 142 2.28 11.91 -7.87
CA ASN A 142 1.35 11.75 -6.74
C ASN A 142 1.99 11.10 -5.51
N HIS A 143 3.24 10.62 -5.60
CA HIS A 143 3.88 9.97 -4.48
C HIS A 143 4.19 10.96 -3.34
N LYS A 144 3.92 10.58 -2.08
CA LYS A 144 4.04 11.41 -0.87
C LYS A 144 5.37 12.16 -0.80
N LEU A 145 6.49 11.49 -1.08
CA LEU A 145 7.83 12.07 -0.98
C LEU A 145 8.09 13.15 -2.05
N LEU A 146 7.51 13.01 -3.22
CA LEU A 146 7.62 14.00 -4.31
C LEU A 146 6.64 15.17 -4.09
N ARG A 147 5.40 14.89 -3.69
CA ARG A 147 4.44 15.95 -3.36
C ARG A 147 4.88 16.85 -2.22
N SER A 148 5.61 16.32 -1.24
CA SER A 148 6.13 17.14 -0.14
C SER A 148 7.21 18.14 -0.57
N SER A 149 7.85 17.91 -1.72
CA SER A 149 8.88 18.81 -2.27
C SER A 149 8.29 19.91 -3.19
N CYS A 150 7.11 19.69 -3.81
CA CYS A 150 6.47 20.63 -4.72
C CYS A 150 4.92 20.55 -4.65
N PRO A 151 4.26 21.03 -3.61
CA PRO A 151 2.83 20.79 -3.44
C PRO A 151 1.93 21.56 -4.40
N GLU A 152 2.28 22.78 -4.82
CA GLU A 152 1.40 23.68 -5.57
C GLU A 152 1.43 23.47 -7.09
N ASP A 153 2.59 23.13 -7.63
CA ASP A 153 2.78 23.05 -9.08
C ASP A 153 2.30 21.72 -9.69
N ILE A 154 2.37 20.63 -8.91
CA ILE A 154 2.08 19.28 -9.42
C ILE A 154 0.63 19.13 -9.86
N ASP A 155 -0.34 19.65 -9.11
CA ASP A 155 -1.76 19.50 -9.46
C ASP A 155 -2.11 20.24 -10.74
N THR A 156 -1.56 21.46 -10.93
CA THR A 156 -1.73 22.26 -12.14
C THR A 156 -1.16 21.53 -13.36
N ILE A 157 0.01 20.94 -13.22
CA ILE A 157 0.67 20.20 -14.29
C ILE A 157 -0.08 18.92 -14.65
N LEU A 158 -0.53 18.18 -13.65
CA LEU A 158 -1.33 16.98 -13.88
C LEU A 158 -2.67 17.31 -14.55
N ASP A 159 -3.27 18.43 -14.21
CA ASP A 159 -4.52 18.88 -14.84
C ASP A 159 -4.27 19.35 -16.28
N ASP A 160 -3.13 20.00 -16.58
CA ASP A 160 -2.73 20.34 -17.96
C ASP A 160 -2.51 19.07 -18.81
N PHE A 161 -1.82 18.06 -18.28
CA PHE A 161 -1.64 16.79 -18.98
C PHE A 161 -2.95 16.06 -19.26
N ARG A 162 -3.92 16.14 -18.33
CA ARG A 162 -5.26 15.56 -18.52
C ARG A 162 -6.06 16.33 -19.57
N GLN A 163 -6.07 17.66 -19.49
CA GLN A 163 -6.82 18.50 -20.44
C GLN A 163 -6.32 18.33 -21.88
N LYS A 164 -5.01 18.21 -22.05
CA LYS A 164 -4.37 18.00 -23.35
C LYS A 164 -4.30 16.53 -23.79
N ASN A 165 -4.78 15.60 -22.98
CA ASN A 165 -4.71 14.16 -23.22
C ASN A 165 -3.31 13.66 -23.61
N ILE A 166 -2.27 14.10 -22.89
CA ILE A 166 -0.88 13.78 -23.22
C ILE A 166 -0.55 12.37 -22.73
N ILE A 167 -0.39 11.44 -23.68
CA ILE A 167 -0.05 10.02 -23.39
C ILE A 167 1.45 9.86 -23.14
N TYR A 168 2.29 10.53 -23.94
CA TYR A 168 3.75 10.53 -23.79
C TYR A 168 4.22 11.93 -23.41
N ILE A 169 4.68 12.07 -22.17
CA ILE A 169 5.05 13.35 -21.58
C ILE A 169 6.53 13.64 -21.85
N PRO A 170 6.88 14.80 -22.45
CA PRO A 170 8.28 15.16 -22.68
C PRO A 170 9.04 15.32 -21.35
N ALA A 171 10.24 14.77 -21.26
CA ALA A 171 11.07 14.85 -20.06
C ALA A 171 11.28 16.28 -19.55
N LYS A 172 11.49 17.23 -20.47
CA LYS A 172 11.75 18.64 -20.15
C LYS A 172 10.59 19.32 -19.40
N SER A 173 9.34 18.89 -19.67
CA SER A 173 8.15 19.43 -19.00
C SER A 173 8.01 18.97 -17.54
N LEU A 174 8.87 18.04 -17.10
CA LEU A 174 8.87 17.45 -15.75
C LEU A 174 10.00 17.99 -14.85
N TYR A 175 10.78 18.99 -15.28
CA TYR A 175 11.90 19.54 -14.55
C TYR A 175 11.49 20.70 -13.65
N PHE A 176 10.75 20.42 -12.57
CA PHE A 176 10.26 21.47 -11.64
C PHE A 176 11.26 21.81 -10.55
N ASN A 177 12.02 20.82 -10.09
CA ASN A 177 13.03 20.97 -9.04
C ASN A 177 14.19 19.98 -9.25
N ALA A 178 15.19 20.06 -8.38
CA ALA A 178 16.38 19.19 -8.46
C ALA A 178 16.04 17.70 -8.38
N VAL A 179 14.99 17.32 -7.61
CA VAL A 179 14.58 15.92 -7.45
C VAL A 179 13.88 15.42 -8.71
N THR A 180 12.91 16.16 -9.23
CA THR A 180 12.18 15.79 -10.46
C THR A 180 13.13 15.83 -11.67
N GLN A 181 14.01 16.81 -11.75
CA GLN A 181 15.05 16.84 -12.77
C GLN A 181 15.94 15.60 -12.68
N ALA A 182 16.39 15.20 -11.48
CA ALA A 182 17.18 13.99 -11.30
C ALA A 182 16.43 12.70 -11.69
N ILE A 183 15.10 12.67 -11.53
CA ILE A 183 14.28 11.52 -11.91
C ILE A 183 14.10 11.44 -13.42
N PHE A 184 13.73 12.53 -14.06
CA PHE A 184 13.29 12.56 -15.46
C PHE A 184 14.37 12.94 -16.47
N GLN A 185 15.50 13.49 -16.01
CA GLN A 185 16.64 13.74 -16.91
C GLN A 185 17.35 12.42 -17.20
N GLU A 186 17.36 12.03 -18.46
CA GLU A 186 18.08 10.84 -18.88
C GLU A 186 19.58 11.09 -18.80
N GLN A 187 20.25 10.26 -18.02
CA GLN A 187 21.69 10.19 -17.93
C GLN A 187 22.08 8.77 -18.35
N ASN A 188 23.18 8.63 -19.08
CA ASN A 188 23.70 7.32 -19.47
C ASN A 188 24.34 6.61 -18.27
N GLU A 189 23.52 6.30 -17.26
CA GLU A 189 23.92 5.69 -15.99
C GLU A 189 23.22 4.34 -15.78
N LYS A 190 23.86 3.44 -15.02
CA LYS A 190 23.27 2.14 -14.64
C LYS A 190 22.14 2.37 -13.63
N ILE A 191 21.14 1.48 -13.61
CA ILE A 191 19.98 1.55 -12.68
C ILE A 191 20.41 1.71 -11.21
N PRO A 192 21.42 0.99 -10.67
CA PRO A 192 21.86 1.20 -9.29
C PRO A 192 22.25 2.65 -9.01
N ASP A 193 23.06 3.26 -9.90
CA ASP A 193 23.56 4.62 -9.73
C ASP A 193 22.42 5.65 -9.78
N TYR A 194 21.49 5.44 -10.71
CA TYR A 194 20.26 6.23 -10.81
C TYR A 194 19.46 6.21 -9.50
N LEU A 195 19.19 5.02 -8.95
CA LEU A 195 18.43 4.88 -7.70
C LEU A 195 19.16 5.48 -6.50
N LEU A 196 20.48 5.24 -6.38
CA LEU A 196 21.30 5.79 -5.30
C LEU A 196 21.36 7.32 -5.35
N ARG A 197 21.47 7.91 -6.53
CA ARG A 197 21.47 9.35 -6.73
C ARG A 197 20.17 9.99 -6.28
N ILE A 198 19.02 9.41 -6.64
CA ILE A 198 17.71 9.91 -6.24
C ILE A 198 17.51 9.79 -4.72
N LEU A 199 17.84 8.64 -4.12
CA LEU A 199 17.72 8.44 -2.68
C LEU A 199 18.59 9.42 -1.89
N ASN A 200 19.80 9.70 -2.37
CA ASN A 200 20.69 10.68 -1.75
C ASN A 200 20.11 12.11 -1.81
N LEU A 201 19.58 12.53 -2.95
CA LEU A 201 18.93 13.83 -3.09
C LEU A 201 17.71 13.95 -2.17
N LEU A 202 16.88 12.89 -2.07
CA LEU A 202 15.75 12.87 -1.15
C LEU A 202 16.19 12.97 0.31
N ALA A 203 17.23 12.25 0.71
CA ALA A 203 17.80 12.34 2.07
C ALA A 203 18.17 13.78 2.43
N HIS A 204 18.86 14.49 1.55
CA HIS A 204 19.23 15.90 1.76
C HIS A 204 18.01 16.85 1.82
N THR A 205 16.96 16.58 1.06
CA THR A 205 15.73 17.39 1.09
C THR A 205 15.03 17.32 2.46
N PHE A 206 15.11 16.17 3.14
CA PHE A 206 14.59 15.99 4.49
C PHE A 206 15.46 16.58 5.61
N ASP A 207 16.74 16.82 5.38
CA ASP A 207 17.63 17.42 6.39
C ASP A 207 17.27 18.89 6.71
N THR A 208 16.57 19.57 5.82
CA THR A 208 16.18 20.97 5.98
C THR A 208 14.88 21.17 6.79
N LYS A 209 14.12 20.12 7.04
CA LYS A 209 12.81 20.17 7.73
C LYS A 209 12.85 19.35 9.02
N ASN A 210 12.77 20.00 10.16
CA ASN A 210 12.97 19.41 11.50
C ASN A 210 11.71 18.77 12.11
N GLU A 211 11.03 17.86 11.42
CA GLU A 211 9.84 17.18 11.92
C GLU A 211 10.12 15.73 12.35
N LYS A 212 9.60 15.33 13.51
CA LYS A 212 9.73 13.96 14.06
C LYS A 212 9.20 12.88 13.10
N SER A 213 8.19 13.20 12.29
CA SER A 213 7.63 12.28 11.29
C SER A 213 8.60 11.93 10.17
N GLN A 214 9.62 12.76 9.94
CA GLN A 214 10.61 12.57 8.90
C GLN A 214 11.78 11.66 9.33
N ALA A 215 11.97 11.45 10.63
CA ALA A 215 13.04 10.58 11.12
C ALA A 215 12.86 9.12 10.64
N ILE A 216 11.63 8.63 10.59
CA ILE A 216 11.31 7.28 10.11
C ILE A 216 11.58 7.17 8.60
N GLU A 217 11.19 8.18 7.82
CA GLU A 217 11.42 8.19 6.36
C GLU A 217 12.92 8.23 6.04
N LYS A 218 13.72 8.97 6.80
CA LYS A 218 15.18 8.99 6.67
C LYS A 218 15.79 7.61 6.92
N GLU A 219 15.35 6.91 7.96
CA GLU A 219 15.81 5.55 8.26
C GLU A 219 15.45 4.58 7.13
N PHE A 220 14.27 4.74 6.54
CA PHE A 220 13.87 3.96 5.38
C PHE A 220 14.75 4.25 4.16
N ILE A 221 15.03 5.52 3.87
CA ILE A 221 15.95 5.92 2.77
C ILE A 221 17.32 5.33 3.00
N PHE A 222 17.88 5.48 4.21
CA PHE A 222 19.21 5.00 4.54
C PHE A 222 19.34 3.47 4.40
N THR A 223 18.38 2.72 4.97
CA THR A 223 18.41 1.25 4.89
C THR A 223 18.31 0.77 3.44
N LEU A 224 17.43 1.39 2.64
CA LEU A 224 17.27 1.03 1.24
C LEU A 224 18.46 1.44 0.37
N TYR A 225 19.07 2.58 0.68
CA TYR A 225 20.33 3.01 0.06
C TYR A 225 21.43 1.96 0.27
N LEU A 226 21.62 1.51 1.52
CA LEU A 226 22.59 0.46 1.84
C LEU A 226 22.26 -0.86 1.14
N CYS A 227 20.98 -1.23 1.05
CA CYS A 227 20.56 -2.44 0.36
C CYS A 227 20.94 -2.41 -1.13
N ILE A 228 20.67 -1.29 -1.82
CA ILE A 228 21.01 -1.10 -3.23
C ILE A 228 22.53 -1.06 -3.43
N GLN A 229 23.25 -0.35 -2.54
CA GLN A 229 24.70 -0.26 -2.59
C GLN A 229 25.37 -1.63 -2.42
N ASN A 230 24.89 -2.45 -1.48
CA ASN A 230 25.41 -3.80 -1.26
C ASN A 230 25.13 -4.71 -2.47
N LEU A 231 23.93 -4.61 -3.05
CA LEU A 231 23.59 -5.38 -4.26
C LEU A 231 24.50 -4.97 -5.43
N LYS A 232 24.74 -3.66 -5.62
CA LYS A 232 25.67 -3.13 -6.63
C LYS A 232 27.08 -3.67 -6.43
N ASN A 233 27.61 -3.56 -5.21
CA ASN A 233 28.96 -4.04 -4.87
C ASN A 233 29.10 -5.54 -5.14
N THR A 234 28.10 -6.36 -4.78
CA THR A 234 28.11 -7.80 -5.05
C THR A 234 28.20 -8.11 -6.55
N PHE A 235 27.47 -7.39 -7.39
CA PHE A 235 27.57 -7.57 -8.85
C PHE A 235 28.93 -7.12 -9.39
N GLU A 236 29.51 -6.04 -8.86
CA GLU A 236 30.84 -5.56 -9.25
C GLU A 236 31.95 -6.53 -8.84
N GLU A 237 31.89 -7.07 -7.61
CA GLU A 237 32.85 -8.06 -7.10
C GLU A 237 32.85 -9.36 -7.93
N GLU A 238 31.67 -9.84 -8.31
CA GLU A 238 31.49 -11.03 -9.13
C GLU A 238 31.66 -10.77 -10.64
N GLN A 239 31.94 -9.52 -11.04
CA GLN A 239 32.09 -9.09 -12.44
C GLN A 239 30.88 -9.44 -13.32
N ILE A 240 29.68 -9.36 -12.75
CA ILE A 240 28.43 -9.63 -13.44
C ILE A 240 27.77 -8.29 -13.82
N GLU A 241 27.46 -8.11 -15.09
CA GLU A 241 26.67 -6.96 -15.56
C GLU A 241 25.23 -7.42 -15.93
N PRO A 242 24.29 -7.35 -15.00
CA PRO A 242 22.92 -7.74 -15.30
C PRO A 242 22.22 -6.69 -16.16
N GLU A 243 21.34 -7.13 -17.05
CA GLU A 243 20.42 -6.22 -17.72
C GLU A 243 19.53 -5.48 -16.69
N ASN A 244 19.12 -4.25 -17.02
CA ASN A 244 18.32 -3.41 -16.14
C ASN A 244 17.08 -4.12 -15.59
N LYS A 245 16.38 -4.88 -16.45
CA LYS A 245 15.18 -5.64 -16.07
C LYS A 245 15.49 -6.73 -15.04
N LEU A 246 16.58 -7.46 -15.24
CA LEU A 246 17.01 -8.52 -14.32
C LEU A 246 17.46 -7.91 -12.98
N TYR A 247 18.20 -6.81 -13.01
CA TYR A 247 18.62 -6.09 -11.81
C TYR A 247 17.39 -5.69 -10.96
N LEU A 248 16.39 -5.06 -11.57
CA LEU A 248 15.16 -4.65 -10.88
C LEU A 248 14.40 -5.84 -10.31
N GLN A 249 14.30 -6.96 -11.03
CA GLN A 249 13.65 -8.17 -10.51
C GLN A 249 14.34 -8.72 -9.25
N ILE A 250 15.68 -8.75 -9.26
CA ILE A 250 16.47 -9.20 -8.11
C ILE A 250 16.30 -8.21 -6.95
N LEU A 251 16.37 -6.90 -7.23
CA LEU A 251 16.16 -5.86 -6.24
C LEU A 251 14.78 -5.98 -5.57
N TYR A 252 13.70 -6.13 -6.33
CA TYR A 252 12.35 -6.27 -5.79
C TYR A 252 12.19 -7.51 -4.93
N LYS A 253 12.81 -8.61 -5.31
CA LYS A 253 12.86 -9.83 -4.51
C LYS A 253 13.63 -9.62 -3.20
N LEU A 254 14.74 -8.91 -3.26
CA LEU A 254 15.55 -8.55 -2.09
C LEU A 254 14.77 -7.64 -1.13
N LEU A 255 14.11 -6.59 -1.64
CA LEU A 255 13.27 -5.70 -0.85
C LEU A 255 12.13 -6.43 -0.13
N GLY A 256 11.67 -7.53 -0.71
CA GLY A 256 10.68 -8.42 -0.05
C GLY A 256 11.20 -9.18 1.15
N SER A 257 12.52 -9.37 1.26
CA SER A 257 13.19 -10.09 2.35
C SER A 257 13.83 -9.16 3.40
N VAL A 258 14.10 -7.91 3.02
CA VAL A 258 14.69 -6.92 3.94
C VAL A 258 13.63 -6.37 4.88
N SER A 259 13.95 -6.40 6.17
CA SER A 259 13.14 -5.85 7.25
C SER A 259 13.90 -4.72 7.94
N ILE A 260 13.27 -3.57 8.09
CA ILE A 260 13.86 -2.38 8.70
C ILE A 260 13.55 -2.40 10.19
N PRO A 261 14.56 -2.50 11.07
CA PRO A 261 14.34 -2.53 12.52
C PRO A 261 13.90 -1.13 13.03
N PHE A 262 13.09 -1.12 14.06
CA PHE A 262 12.82 0.09 14.81
C PHE A 262 13.82 0.19 15.98
N SER A 263 14.32 1.40 16.22
CA SER A 263 15.15 1.68 17.39
C SER A 263 14.26 1.84 18.63
N GLY A 264 14.55 1.10 19.70
CA GLY A 264 13.80 1.15 20.95
C GLY A 264 14.62 0.60 22.14
N GLU A 265 14.16 0.89 23.35
CA GLU A 265 14.71 0.33 24.59
C GLU A 265 14.06 -1.03 24.85
N PRO A 266 14.77 -2.15 24.65
CA PRO A 266 14.16 -3.49 24.60
C PRO A 266 13.59 -3.95 25.95
N LEU A 267 13.95 -3.32 27.05
CA LEU A 267 13.54 -3.72 28.41
C LEU A 267 12.55 -2.76 29.06
N GLU A 268 11.94 -1.83 28.31
CA GLU A 268 11.03 -0.85 28.87
C GLU A 268 9.73 -0.75 28.08
N GLY A 269 8.64 -0.42 28.77
CA GLY A 269 7.34 -0.08 28.20
C GLY A 269 6.55 -1.22 27.56
N LEU A 270 5.53 -0.85 26.83
CA LEU A 270 4.66 -1.76 26.10
C LEU A 270 5.42 -2.46 24.97
N GLN A 271 5.34 -3.79 24.92
CA GLN A 271 6.05 -4.59 23.94
C GLN A 271 5.17 -4.83 22.71
N ILE A 272 5.66 -4.52 21.51
CA ILE A 272 5.00 -4.82 20.22
C ILE A 272 5.92 -5.76 19.45
N MET A 273 5.44 -6.96 19.13
CA MET A 273 6.27 -8.00 18.55
C MET A 273 5.47 -8.99 17.70
N GLY A 274 6.14 -9.67 16.80
CA GLY A 274 5.58 -10.81 16.09
C GLY A 274 5.57 -12.07 16.97
N LEU A 275 4.88 -13.11 16.53
CA LEU A 275 4.78 -14.35 17.31
C LEU A 275 6.14 -15.04 17.50
N LEU A 276 7.03 -14.96 16.52
CA LEU A 276 8.33 -15.62 16.61
C LEU A 276 9.30 -14.89 17.54
N GLU A 277 9.15 -13.58 17.69
CA GLU A 277 9.95 -12.76 18.59
C GLU A 277 9.57 -12.96 20.06
N THR A 278 8.39 -13.52 20.33
CA THR A 278 7.94 -13.84 21.71
C THR A 278 8.63 -15.06 22.32
N ARG A 279 9.52 -15.72 21.59
CA ARG A 279 10.21 -16.93 22.05
C ARG A 279 10.97 -16.67 23.35
N MET A 280 10.79 -17.56 24.31
CA MET A 280 11.40 -17.53 25.66
C MET A 280 10.99 -16.35 26.54
N LEU A 281 10.04 -15.49 26.08
CA LEU A 281 9.51 -14.38 26.85
C LEU A 281 8.20 -14.79 27.54
N ASP A 282 7.95 -14.19 28.70
CA ASP A 282 6.74 -14.38 29.49
C ASP A 282 6.05 -13.04 29.73
N PHE A 283 4.75 -12.98 29.46
CA PHE A 283 3.93 -11.80 29.66
C PHE A 283 2.75 -12.11 30.58
N LYS A 284 2.32 -11.11 31.34
CA LYS A 284 1.13 -11.17 32.16
C LYS A 284 -0.13 -10.87 31.38
N ASN A 285 -0.03 -9.85 30.54
CA ASN A 285 -1.10 -9.41 29.64
C ASN A 285 -0.69 -9.63 28.18
N LEU A 286 -1.54 -10.31 27.43
CA LEU A 286 -1.33 -10.60 26.02
C LEU A 286 -2.52 -10.14 25.20
N ILE A 287 -2.25 -9.39 24.16
CA ILE A 287 -3.23 -9.04 23.13
C ILE A 287 -2.68 -9.53 21.78
N ILE A 288 -3.32 -10.54 21.22
CA ILE A 288 -2.87 -11.20 19.97
C ILE A 288 -3.80 -10.75 18.83
N PHE A 289 -3.20 -10.23 17.77
CA PHE A 289 -3.92 -9.71 16.60
C PHE A 289 -3.84 -10.65 15.41
N SER A 290 -4.87 -10.65 14.60
CA SER A 290 -4.96 -11.43 13.34
C SER A 290 -4.78 -12.94 13.54
N ALA A 291 -5.42 -13.48 14.59
CA ALA A 291 -5.41 -14.91 14.86
C ALA A 291 -6.36 -15.68 13.93
N ASN A 292 -6.19 -15.49 12.63
CA ASN A 292 -6.97 -16.14 11.57
C ASN A 292 -6.24 -17.35 10.99
N GLU A 293 -7.01 -18.30 10.45
CA GLU A 293 -6.45 -19.43 9.71
C GLU A 293 -5.65 -18.93 8.50
N GLY A 294 -4.50 -19.52 8.23
CA GLY A 294 -3.56 -19.09 7.21
C GLY A 294 -2.58 -17.98 7.63
N THR A 295 -2.91 -17.23 8.71
CA THR A 295 -2.00 -16.28 9.35
C THR A 295 -1.39 -16.91 10.61
N LEU A 296 -2.20 -17.63 11.38
CA LEU A 296 -1.81 -18.38 12.57
C LEU A 296 -2.46 -19.79 12.50
N PRO A 297 -1.74 -20.85 12.13
CA PRO A 297 -0.36 -20.87 11.64
C PRO A 297 -0.22 -20.29 10.23
N LYS A 298 1.00 -19.80 9.89
CA LYS A 298 1.33 -19.34 8.54
C LYS A 298 1.50 -20.55 7.62
N THR A 299 0.54 -20.78 6.74
CA THR A 299 0.47 -21.97 5.88
C THR A 299 1.22 -21.86 4.56
N ASN A 300 1.54 -20.63 4.11
CA ASN A 300 2.28 -20.40 2.87
C ASN A 300 3.71 -20.95 2.96
N ILE A 301 3.90 -22.12 2.39
CA ILE A 301 5.20 -22.79 2.29
C ILE A 301 5.71 -22.53 0.88
N PRO A 302 6.89 -21.89 0.71
CA PRO A 302 7.48 -21.75 -0.60
C PRO A 302 7.73 -23.15 -1.19
N SER A 303 7.40 -23.29 -2.48
CA SER A 303 7.68 -24.52 -3.23
C SER A 303 9.18 -24.84 -3.15
N SER A 304 9.50 -26.10 -2.92
CA SER A 304 10.88 -26.57 -2.82
C SER A 304 11.17 -27.54 -3.95
N PHE A 305 12.39 -27.46 -4.49
CA PHE A 305 12.89 -28.45 -5.45
C PHE A 305 13.05 -29.85 -4.85
N ILE A 306 13.06 -29.97 -3.50
CA ILE A 306 13.17 -31.27 -2.83
C ILE A 306 11.77 -31.79 -2.56
N PRO A 307 11.34 -32.90 -3.20
CA PRO A 307 10.04 -33.54 -2.97
C PRO A 307 9.84 -33.94 -1.51
N TYR A 308 8.58 -33.95 -1.08
CA TYR A 308 8.21 -34.29 0.29
C TYR A 308 8.76 -35.67 0.76
N ASN A 309 8.66 -36.70 -0.10
CA ASN A 309 9.13 -38.03 0.22
C ASN A 309 10.65 -38.11 0.49
N LEU A 310 11.42 -37.31 -0.26
CA LEU A 310 12.87 -37.20 0.01
C LEU A 310 13.16 -36.48 1.30
N ARG A 311 12.38 -35.43 1.62
CA ARG A 311 12.51 -34.75 2.91
C ARG A 311 12.28 -35.71 4.08
N VAL A 312 11.22 -36.50 4.01
CA VAL A 312 10.93 -37.51 5.04
C VAL A 312 12.04 -38.56 5.10
N GLY A 313 12.47 -39.11 3.96
CA GLY A 313 13.52 -40.13 3.89
C GLY A 313 14.87 -39.68 4.43
N PHE A 314 15.25 -38.45 4.14
CA PHE A 314 16.52 -37.87 4.61
C PHE A 314 16.39 -37.06 5.94
N ARG A 315 15.22 -37.11 6.59
CA ARG A 315 14.93 -36.38 7.85
C ARG A 315 15.12 -34.87 7.75
N LEU A 316 14.86 -34.29 6.58
CA LEU A 316 14.88 -32.85 6.38
C LEU A 316 13.60 -32.22 6.96
N PRO A 317 13.63 -30.92 7.34
CA PRO A 317 12.45 -30.23 7.84
C PRO A 317 11.28 -30.29 6.82
N THR A 318 10.13 -30.76 7.29
CA THR A 318 8.88 -30.86 6.54
C THR A 318 7.94 -29.69 6.89
N PRO A 319 6.85 -29.47 6.13
CA PRO A 319 5.84 -28.46 6.49
C PRO A 319 5.29 -28.63 7.90
N GLU A 320 5.08 -29.87 8.33
CA GLU A 320 4.55 -30.19 9.66
C GLU A 320 5.49 -29.74 10.78
N HIS A 321 6.80 -29.79 10.56
CA HIS A 321 7.77 -29.27 11.54
C HIS A 321 7.59 -27.77 11.76
N ARG A 322 7.24 -26.99 10.73
CA ARG A 322 6.92 -25.56 10.87
C ARG A 322 5.63 -25.36 11.62
N GLU A 323 4.58 -26.09 11.29
CA GLU A 323 3.30 -26.00 12.01
C GLU A 323 3.50 -26.33 13.50
N ALA A 324 4.27 -27.38 13.81
CA ALA A 324 4.61 -27.72 15.19
C ALA A 324 5.40 -26.61 15.90
N LEU A 325 6.28 -25.90 15.19
CA LEU A 325 7.02 -24.76 15.74
C LEU A 325 6.08 -23.57 16.04
N PHE A 326 5.15 -23.25 15.15
CA PHE A 326 4.14 -22.21 15.39
C PHE A 326 3.24 -22.59 16.57
N ALA A 327 2.75 -23.82 16.61
CA ALA A 327 1.94 -24.33 17.71
C ALA A 327 2.69 -24.23 19.03
N TYR A 328 3.95 -24.65 19.06
CA TYR A 328 4.78 -24.55 20.24
C TYR A 328 4.93 -23.11 20.76
N ASN A 329 5.31 -22.17 19.87
CA ASN A 329 5.48 -20.79 20.26
C ASN A 329 4.18 -20.18 20.79
N PHE A 330 3.05 -20.45 20.11
CA PHE A 330 1.75 -19.98 20.54
C PHE A 330 1.34 -20.51 21.92
N TYR A 331 1.37 -21.83 22.12
CA TYR A 331 1.00 -22.42 23.42
C TYR A 331 1.99 -22.07 24.54
N ARG A 332 3.28 -21.96 24.19
CA ARG A 332 4.31 -21.53 25.15
C ARG A 332 4.06 -20.09 25.62
N LEU A 333 3.72 -19.21 24.73
CA LEU A 333 3.40 -17.82 25.04
C LEU A 333 2.22 -17.71 26.02
N LEU A 334 1.21 -18.57 25.87
CA LEU A 334 0.03 -18.58 26.73
C LEU A 334 0.29 -19.19 28.12
N GLN A 335 1.37 -19.92 28.32
CA GLN A 335 1.60 -20.71 29.55
C GLN A 335 1.49 -19.88 30.83
N ARG A 336 2.13 -18.73 30.90
CA ARG A 336 2.20 -17.86 32.08
C ARG A 336 1.36 -16.62 32.03
N ALA A 337 0.68 -16.37 30.89
CA ALA A 337 -0.20 -15.24 30.76
C ALA A 337 -1.46 -15.39 31.62
N GLN A 338 -1.89 -14.29 32.21
CA GLN A 338 -3.10 -14.20 33.03
C GLN A 338 -4.26 -13.64 32.26
N ASN A 339 -4.07 -12.49 31.61
CA ASN A 339 -5.08 -11.82 30.78
C ASN A 339 -4.71 -12.01 29.32
N VAL A 340 -5.54 -12.74 28.58
CA VAL A 340 -5.30 -13.07 27.18
C VAL A 340 -6.48 -12.63 26.34
N LYS A 341 -6.28 -11.66 25.46
CA LYS A 341 -7.26 -11.23 24.49
C LYS A 341 -6.76 -11.59 23.09
N ILE A 342 -7.56 -12.31 22.33
CA ILE A 342 -7.19 -12.79 21.00
C ILE A 342 -8.20 -12.26 19.99
N LEU A 343 -7.71 -11.47 19.05
CA LEU A 343 -8.52 -10.85 18.01
C LEU A 343 -8.39 -11.60 16.69
N TYR A 344 -9.49 -11.74 15.99
CA TYR A 344 -9.52 -12.31 14.65
C TYR A 344 -10.53 -11.57 13.78
N THR A 345 -10.34 -11.62 12.47
CA THR A 345 -11.26 -11.02 11.50
C THR A 345 -12.37 -11.99 11.15
N SER A 346 -13.64 -11.55 11.22
CA SER A 346 -14.81 -12.38 10.97
C SER A 346 -15.37 -12.28 9.54
N VAL A 347 -14.99 -11.24 8.79
CA VAL A 347 -15.48 -11.04 7.41
C VAL A 347 -14.53 -11.66 6.41
N ILE A 348 -15.09 -12.46 5.51
CA ILE A 348 -14.35 -13.07 4.39
C ILE A 348 -14.10 -12.00 3.34
N GLN A 349 -12.88 -11.47 3.29
CA GLN A 349 -12.46 -10.51 2.24
C GLN A 349 -11.88 -11.21 1.01
N ASN A 350 -11.43 -12.47 1.14
CA ASN A 350 -10.89 -13.32 0.07
C ASN A 350 -11.19 -14.78 0.39
N LEU A 351 -10.96 -15.68 -0.58
CA LEU A 351 -11.18 -17.14 -0.45
C LEU A 351 -10.57 -17.82 0.79
N ASN A 352 -9.63 -17.15 1.49
CA ASN A 352 -8.93 -17.66 2.67
C ASN A 352 -9.07 -16.74 3.91
N GLY A 353 -10.00 -15.78 3.93
CA GLY A 353 -10.14 -14.81 5.01
C GLY A 353 -11.41 -15.03 5.84
N GLY A 354 -11.33 -14.74 7.15
CA GLY A 354 -12.49 -14.69 8.03
C GLY A 354 -12.65 -15.89 8.96
N GLU A 355 -11.90 -16.97 8.80
CA GLU A 355 -11.94 -18.11 9.71
C GLU A 355 -11.02 -17.90 10.92
N MET A 356 -11.53 -18.24 12.08
CA MET A 356 -10.76 -18.27 13.32
C MET A 356 -9.69 -19.37 13.25
N SER A 357 -8.48 -19.09 13.75
CA SER A 357 -7.39 -20.05 13.78
C SER A 357 -7.77 -21.37 14.47
N ARG A 358 -7.32 -22.48 13.90
CA ARG A 358 -7.47 -23.83 14.48
C ARG A 358 -6.96 -23.89 15.92
N TYR A 359 -5.96 -23.12 16.30
CA TYR A 359 -5.43 -23.10 17.67
C TYR A 359 -6.42 -22.52 18.67
N LEU A 360 -7.25 -21.56 18.26
CA LEU A 360 -8.30 -21.02 19.10
C LEU A 360 -9.42 -22.05 19.33
N HIS A 361 -9.78 -22.80 18.27
CA HIS A 361 -10.71 -23.93 18.40
C HIS A 361 -10.19 -24.98 19.36
N GLN A 362 -8.89 -25.31 19.31
CA GLN A 362 -8.29 -26.27 20.23
C GLN A 362 -8.35 -25.80 21.68
N ILE A 363 -8.05 -24.52 21.95
CA ILE A 363 -8.19 -23.97 23.30
C ILE A 363 -9.64 -24.06 23.75
N LYS A 364 -10.58 -23.67 22.90
CA LYS A 364 -12.01 -23.66 23.26
C LYS A 364 -12.57 -25.04 23.58
N TYR A 365 -12.24 -26.06 22.79
CA TYR A 365 -12.85 -27.39 22.89
C TYR A 365 -12.00 -28.43 23.63
N GLU A 366 -10.69 -28.27 23.66
CA GLU A 366 -9.80 -29.31 24.21
C GLU A 366 -9.11 -28.91 25.53
N SER A 367 -8.94 -27.60 25.83
CA SER A 367 -8.22 -27.17 27.00
C SER A 367 -8.98 -27.30 28.33
N GLY A 368 -10.31 -27.25 28.27
CA GLY A 368 -11.17 -27.16 29.47
C GLY A 368 -11.18 -25.78 30.14
N LEU A 369 -10.55 -24.75 29.52
CA LEU A 369 -10.58 -23.39 30.03
C LEU A 369 -11.86 -22.67 29.58
N ALA A 370 -12.40 -21.83 30.46
CA ALA A 370 -13.52 -20.96 30.09
C ALA A 370 -13.02 -19.83 29.17
N VAL A 371 -13.61 -19.75 27.98
CA VAL A 371 -13.31 -18.71 26.99
C VAL A 371 -14.52 -17.79 26.87
N LYS A 372 -14.29 -16.49 27.06
CA LYS A 372 -15.31 -15.46 26.81
C LYS A 372 -15.25 -15.03 25.35
N GLU A 373 -16.37 -15.03 24.66
CA GLU A 373 -16.44 -14.57 23.27
C GLU A 373 -17.16 -13.23 23.18
N GLN A 374 -16.57 -12.31 22.42
CA GLN A 374 -17.15 -11.01 22.11
C GLN A 374 -17.19 -10.82 20.61
N ASN A 375 -18.29 -10.28 20.11
CA ASN A 375 -18.42 -9.94 18.71
C ASN A 375 -18.54 -8.41 18.58
N PHE A 376 -17.54 -7.83 17.94
CA PHE A 376 -17.49 -6.40 17.69
C PHE A 376 -18.09 -6.12 16.32
N GLN A 377 -19.19 -5.37 16.30
CA GLN A 377 -19.81 -4.92 15.06
C GLN A 377 -19.62 -3.42 14.93
N ASN A 378 -19.06 -3.00 13.80
CA ASN A 378 -19.10 -1.59 13.46
C ASN A 378 -20.54 -1.22 13.15
N ARG A 379 -21.17 -0.43 13.98
CA ARG A 379 -22.41 0.25 13.60
C ARG A 379 -22.03 1.33 12.60
N ILE A 380 -22.28 1.07 11.33
CA ILE A 380 -22.35 2.14 10.35
C ILE A 380 -23.66 2.86 10.68
N SER A 381 -23.59 3.99 11.38
CA SER A 381 -24.70 4.92 11.37
C SER A 381 -24.75 5.48 9.95
N LEU A 382 -25.64 4.97 9.14
CA LEU A 382 -26.05 5.73 7.97
C LEU A 382 -26.68 7.00 8.54
N GLU A 383 -25.94 8.11 8.54
CA GLU A 383 -26.58 9.41 8.70
C GLU A 383 -27.65 9.47 7.61
N GLU A 384 -28.86 9.82 7.97
CA GLU A 384 -29.88 10.11 6.97
C GLU A 384 -29.25 11.04 5.96
N GLU A 385 -29.32 10.69 4.68
CA GLU A 385 -28.79 11.52 3.60
C GLU A 385 -29.42 12.90 3.74
N LYS A 386 -28.64 13.85 4.25
CA LYS A 386 -29.08 15.22 4.33
C LYS A 386 -29.30 15.71 2.92
N GLU A 387 -30.53 16.05 2.58
CA GLU A 387 -30.84 16.67 1.31
C GLU A 387 -29.89 17.83 1.07
N ILE A 388 -29.15 17.79 -0.03
CA ILE A 388 -28.28 18.88 -0.43
C ILE A 388 -29.17 20.04 -0.89
N ARG A 389 -29.31 21.05 -0.02
CA ARG A 389 -30.09 22.27 -0.30
C ARG A 389 -29.14 23.44 -0.44
N ILE A 390 -29.16 24.07 -1.58
CA ILE A 390 -28.37 25.27 -1.89
C ILE A 390 -29.30 26.47 -1.89
N PRO A 391 -29.20 27.37 -0.90
CA PRO A 391 -30.01 28.59 -0.89
C PRO A 391 -29.55 29.54 -2.02
N LYS A 392 -30.52 30.08 -2.79
CA LYS A 392 -30.25 31.08 -3.83
C LYS A 392 -29.93 32.42 -3.16
N ASN A 393 -28.68 32.57 -2.71
CA ASN A 393 -28.18 33.84 -2.18
C ASN A 393 -27.96 34.87 -3.31
N GLU A 394 -27.61 36.10 -2.95
CA GLU A 394 -27.48 37.21 -3.88
C GLU A 394 -26.40 36.97 -4.94
N SER A 395 -25.30 36.31 -4.62
CA SER A 395 -24.24 35.96 -5.57
C SER A 395 -24.71 34.92 -6.62
N ILE A 396 -25.44 33.89 -6.21
CA ILE A 396 -26.01 32.89 -7.11
C ILE A 396 -27.08 33.53 -7.99
N LEU A 397 -27.90 34.42 -7.44
CA LEU A 397 -28.91 35.15 -8.22
C LEU A 397 -28.27 36.09 -9.25
N GLN A 398 -27.14 36.74 -8.96
CA GLN A 398 -26.40 37.54 -9.94
C GLN A 398 -25.83 36.67 -11.06
N MET A 399 -25.26 35.50 -10.76
CA MET A 399 -24.78 34.56 -11.79
C MET A 399 -25.92 34.06 -12.67
N LEU A 400 -27.06 33.73 -12.08
CA LEU A 400 -28.27 33.31 -12.84
C LEU A 400 -28.83 34.43 -13.71
N LYS A 401 -28.78 35.68 -13.25
CA LYS A 401 -29.19 36.86 -14.07
C LYS A 401 -28.28 37.07 -15.26
N GLY A 402 -26.99 36.71 -15.17
CA GLY A 402 -26.07 36.72 -16.31
C GLY A 402 -26.57 35.89 -17.48
N TYR A 403 -27.21 34.72 -17.23
CA TYR A 403 -27.78 33.88 -18.27
C TYR A 403 -29.07 34.41 -18.92
N THR A 404 -29.74 35.39 -18.31
CA THR A 404 -31.04 35.91 -18.77
C THR A 404 -30.99 37.35 -19.25
N LEU A 405 -30.00 38.12 -18.80
CA LEU A 405 -29.96 39.58 -19.03
C LEU A 405 -28.70 40.05 -19.79
N SER A 406 -27.66 39.21 -19.96
CA SER A 406 -26.47 39.60 -20.72
C SER A 406 -26.49 39.00 -22.12
N GLU A 407 -26.04 39.76 -23.11
CA GLU A 407 -25.85 39.27 -24.49
C GLU A 407 -24.61 38.37 -24.62
N GLU A 408 -23.73 38.39 -23.62
CA GLU A 408 -22.46 37.64 -23.63
C GLU A 408 -22.59 36.17 -23.18
N THR A 409 -23.59 35.85 -22.32
CA THR A 409 -23.79 34.49 -21.82
C THR A 409 -25.21 34.00 -22.14
N THR A 410 -25.33 33.15 -23.15
CA THR A 410 -26.60 32.51 -23.51
C THR A 410 -26.76 31.13 -22.87
N LEU A 411 -27.99 30.78 -22.52
CA LEU A 411 -28.31 29.46 -21.99
C LEU A 411 -28.23 28.42 -23.11
N SER A 412 -27.26 27.51 -23.07
CA SER A 412 -27.14 26.47 -24.09
C SER A 412 -28.27 25.43 -23.94
N PRO A 413 -28.67 24.73 -25.03
CA PRO A 413 -29.65 23.63 -24.93
C PRO A 413 -29.25 22.54 -23.92
N SER A 414 -27.96 22.24 -23.82
CA SER A 414 -27.42 21.28 -22.85
C SER A 414 -27.54 21.77 -21.40
N ALA A 415 -27.39 23.09 -21.16
CA ALA A 415 -27.62 23.67 -19.84
C ALA A 415 -29.09 23.61 -19.43
N LEU A 416 -29.97 23.89 -20.37
CA LEU A 416 -31.42 23.80 -20.16
C LEU A 416 -31.84 22.34 -19.87
N ASN A 417 -31.36 21.39 -20.64
CA ASN A 417 -31.61 19.96 -20.37
C ASN A 417 -31.08 19.53 -18.99
N ALA A 418 -29.87 19.96 -18.63
CA ALA A 418 -29.32 19.66 -17.29
C ALA A 418 -30.19 20.24 -16.15
N TYR A 419 -30.80 21.42 -16.36
CA TYR A 419 -31.71 22.01 -15.38
C TYR A 419 -33.04 21.24 -15.28
N ILE A 420 -33.58 20.80 -16.40
CA ILE A 420 -34.83 20.00 -16.46
C ILE A 420 -34.60 18.64 -15.81
N ASP A 421 -33.47 18.00 -16.08
CA ASP A 421 -33.11 16.72 -15.49
C ASP A 421 -32.94 16.82 -13.96
N CYS A 422 -32.13 17.79 -13.51
CA CYS A 422 -31.84 18.01 -12.11
C CYS A 422 -31.30 19.42 -11.86
N PRO A 423 -32.02 20.30 -11.15
CA PRO A 423 -31.59 21.66 -10.84
C PRO A 423 -30.24 21.72 -10.07
N LEU A 424 -29.94 20.70 -9.25
CA LEU A 424 -28.68 20.61 -8.51
C LEU A 424 -27.51 20.27 -9.44
N LYS A 425 -27.72 19.41 -10.44
CA LYS A 425 -26.73 19.12 -11.51
C LYS A 425 -26.41 20.36 -12.33
N PHE A 426 -27.45 21.14 -12.67
CA PHE A 426 -27.27 22.42 -13.35
C PHE A 426 -26.46 23.39 -12.49
N TYR A 427 -26.81 23.53 -11.21
CA TYR A 427 -26.06 24.39 -10.30
C TYR A 427 -24.58 24.02 -10.24
N PHE A 428 -24.25 22.77 -9.98
CA PHE A 428 -22.85 22.35 -9.87
C PHE A 428 -22.08 22.55 -11.19
N LYS A 429 -22.67 22.20 -12.31
CA LYS A 429 -21.98 22.24 -13.61
C LYS A 429 -21.87 23.66 -14.20
N TYR A 430 -22.93 24.45 -14.13
CA TYR A 430 -23.03 25.72 -14.87
C TYR A 430 -22.95 26.96 -13.96
N VAL A 431 -23.34 26.87 -12.70
CA VAL A 431 -23.28 28.01 -11.77
C VAL A 431 -22.02 27.92 -10.90
N ALA A 432 -21.75 26.79 -10.29
CA ALA A 432 -20.55 26.56 -9.49
C ALA A 432 -19.30 26.22 -10.31
N GLY A 433 -19.46 25.88 -11.60
CA GLY A 433 -18.35 25.61 -12.51
C GLY A 433 -17.56 24.35 -12.16
N ILE A 434 -18.17 23.41 -11.43
CA ILE A 434 -17.53 22.14 -11.09
C ILE A 434 -17.44 21.29 -12.35
N LYS A 435 -16.22 21.06 -12.81
CA LYS A 435 -15.94 20.17 -13.94
C LYS A 435 -15.49 18.80 -13.40
N GLU A 436 -15.96 17.74 -14.03
CA GLU A 436 -15.36 16.41 -13.82
C GLU A 436 -13.90 16.46 -14.27
N LYS A 437 -13.01 15.84 -13.49
CA LYS A 437 -11.60 15.72 -13.89
C LYS A 437 -11.53 14.82 -15.11
N GLU A 438 -11.02 15.34 -16.20
CA GLU A 438 -10.77 14.57 -17.41
C GLU A 438 -9.66 13.55 -17.12
N GLU A 439 -9.87 12.28 -17.51
CA GLU A 439 -8.85 11.24 -17.43
C GLU A 439 -8.16 11.12 -18.80
N ILE A 440 -6.86 10.83 -18.77
CA ILE A 440 -6.11 10.56 -20.00
C ILE A 440 -6.60 9.23 -20.57
N THR A 441 -7.13 9.26 -21.79
CA THR A 441 -7.64 8.09 -22.49
C THR A 441 -6.72 7.70 -23.63
N GLU A 442 -6.41 6.41 -23.72
CA GLU A 442 -5.57 5.82 -24.77
C GLU A 442 -6.41 5.39 -25.99
N GLU A 443 -7.70 5.27 -25.80
CA GLU A 443 -8.64 4.89 -26.84
C GLU A 443 -9.32 6.13 -27.43
N LEU A 444 -9.48 6.16 -28.77
CA LEU A 444 -10.27 7.14 -29.46
C LEU A 444 -11.74 6.94 -29.08
N ASP A 445 -12.23 7.69 -28.10
CA ASP A 445 -13.65 7.75 -27.83
C ASP A 445 -14.40 8.55 -28.92
N HIS A 446 -15.72 8.42 -28.97
CA HIS A 446 -16.53 9.11 -29.97
C HIS A 446 -16.43 10.63 -29.85
N ARG A 447 -16.13 11.20 -28.69
CA ARG A 447 -15.97 12.62 -28.44
C ARG A 447 -14.65 13.11 -29.04
N LEU A 448 -13.55 12.41 -28.77
CA LEU A 448 -12.23 12.74 -29.29
C LEU A 448 -12.20 12.61 -30.81
N LEU A 449 -12.78 11.55 -31.37
CA LEU A 449 -12.93 11.36 -32.80
C LEU A 449 -13.75 12.52 -33.44
N GLY A 450 -14.82 12.94 -32.77
CA GLY A 450 -15.63 14.10 -33.22
C GLY A 450 -14.83 15.39 -33.22
N ASN A 451 -14.07 15.66 -32.18
CA ASN A 451 -13.23 16.87 -32.09
C ASN A 451 -12.16 16.87 -33.19
N ILE A 452 -11.41 15.78 -33.36
CA ILE A 452 -10.42 15.64 -34.44
C ILE A 452 -11.04 15.87 -35.79
N PHE A 453 -12.22 15.30 -36.04
CA PHE A 453 -12.93 15.49 -37.29
C PHE A 453 -13.30 16.96 -37.51
N HIS A 454 -13.90 17.62 -36.52
CA HIS A 454 -14.30 19.02 -36.63
C HIS A 454 -13.11 19.96 -36.83
N GLU A 455 -12.04 19.79 -36.07
CA GLU A 455 -10.84 20.61 -36.16
C GLU A 455 -10.08 20.37 -37.48
N SER A 456 -10.00 19.12 -37.96
CA SER A 456 -9.40 18.80 -39.26
C SER A 456 -10.17 19.45 -40.39
N VAL A 457 -11.49 19.36 -40.37
CA VAL A 457 -12.36 19.99 -41.38
C VAL A 457 -12.26 21.51 -41.31
N GLN A 458 -12.26 22.10 -40.13
CA GLN A 458 -12.06 23.55 -39.95
C GLN A 458 -10.73 24.01 -40.53
N SER A 459 -9.64 23.28 -40.20
CA SER A 459 -8.30 23.58 -40.73
C SER A 459 -8.22 23.46 -42.27
N LEU A 460 -8.87 22.46 -42.85
CA LEU A 460 -8.99 22.31 -44.29
C LEU A 460 -9.76 23.46 -44.96
N TYR A 461 -10.89 23.86 -44.37
CA TYR A 461 -11.66 24.99 -44.89
C TYR A 461 -10.94 26.34 -44.75
N ALA A 462 -10.10 26.51 -43.70
CA ALA A 462 -9.28 27.71 -43.54
C ALA A 462 -8.30 27.92 -44.72
N THR A 463 -7.89 26.86 -45.42
CA THR A 463 -7.04 26.98 -46.64
C THR A 463 -7.74 27.64 -47.83
N VAL A 464 -9.07 27.73 -47.80
CA VAL A 464 -9.92 28.28 -48.90
C VAL A 464 -10.83 29.42 -48.43
N GLU A 465 -10.54 30.04 -47.29
CA GLU A 465 -11.38 31.01 -46.59
C GLU A 465 -11.69 32.27 -47.42
N GLU A 466 -10.84 32.63 -48.41
CA GLU A 466 -11.05 33.77 -49.31
C GLU A 466 -11.85 33.41 -50.57
N GLN A 467 -12.31 32.17 -50.74
CA GLN A 467 -12.99 31.71 -51.95
C GLN A 467 -14.45 31.34 -51.66
N GLU A 468 -15.36 31.64 -52.61
CA GLU A 468 -16.71 31.09 -52.52
C GLU A 468 -16.68 29.56 -52.64
N ILE A 469 -17.15 28.87 -51.59
CA ILE A 469 -17.16 27.40 -51.54
C ILE A 469 -18.14 26.88 -52.59
N ASN A 470 -17.59 26.22 -53.60
CA ASN A 470 -18.35 25.60 -54.67
C ASN A 470 -17.93 24.16 -54.91
N ILE A 471 -18.72 23.38 -55.68
CA ILE A 471 -18.48 21.96 -55.90
C ILE A 471 -17.05 21.66 -56.41
N PRO A 472 -16.47 22.41 -57.39
CA PRO A 472 -15.11 22.16 -57.84
C PRO A 472 -14.04 22.33 -56.75
N ILE A 473 -14.21 23.23 -55.79
CA ILE A 473 -13.29 23.42 -54.68
C ILE A 473 -13.37 22.24 -53.70
N ILE A 474 -14.60 21.81 -53.40
CA ILE A 474 -14.81 20.63 -52.54
C ILE A 474 -14.20 19.39 -53.19
N ASP A 475 -14.42 19.17 -54.47
CA ASP A 475 -13.85 18.04 -55.22
C ASP A 475 -12.31 18.11 -55.24
N SER A 476 -11.74 19.29 -55.34
CA SER A 476 -10.29 19.52 -55.26
C SER A 476 -9.73 19.17 -53.89
N LEU A 477 -10.39 19.55 -52.81
CA LEU A 477 -10.01 19.19 -51.44
C LEU A 477 -10.13 17.68 -51.19
N LEU A 478 -11.21 17.05 -51.61
CA LEU A 478 -11.46 15.63 -51.46
C LEU A 478 -10.49 14.75 -52.28
N SER A 479 -10.04 15.25 -53.46
CA SER A 479 -9.07 14.51 -54.28
C SER A 479 -7.65 14.59 -53.79
N ASN A 480 -7.34 15.50 -52.88
CA ASN A 480 -6.00 15.66 -52.29
C ASN A 480 -5.89 14.93 -50.96
N SER A 481 -5.75 13.59 -51.01
CA SER A 481 -5.62 12.76 -49.82
C SER A 481 -4.40 13.10 -48.97
N ALA A 482 -3.30 13.55 -49.58
CA ALA A 482 -2.09 13.95 -48.87
C ALA A 482 -2.33 15.18 -47.97
N LEU A 483 -3.11 16.17 -48.47
CA LEU A 483 -3.47 17.35 -47.68
C LEU A 483 -4.40 16.97 -46.52
N ILE A 484 -5.36 16.08 -46.75
CA ILE A 484 -6.26 15.59 -45.70
C ILE A 484 -5.47 14.84 -44.60
N GLU A 485 -4.57 13.96 -45.01
CA GLU A 485 -3.69 13.23 -44.07
C GLU A 485 -2.80 14.17 -43.29
N GLU A 486 -2.24 15.19 -43.90
CA GLU A 486 -1.41 16.21 -43.24
C GLU A 486 -2.20 16.93 -42.14
N HIS A 487 -3.42 17.41 -42.42
CA HIS A 487 -4.25 18.12 -41.46
C HIS A 487 -4.74 17.20 -40.32
N ILE A 488 -5.03 15.95 -40.60
CA ILE A 488 -5.36 14.95 -39.56
C ILE A 488 -4.12 14.62 -38.72
N CYS A 489 -2.96 14.39 -39.35
CA CYS A 489 -1.72 14.08 -38.65
C CYS A 489 -1.24 15.23 -37.77
N LEU A 490 -1.35 16.48 -38.22
CA LEU A 490 -1.01 17.66 -37.43
C LEU A 490 -1.80 17.75 -36.13
N LEU A 491 -3.07 17.35 -36.11
CA LEU A 491 -3.91 17.34 -34.91
C LEU A 491 -3.68 16.13 -34.02
N TYR A 492 -3.38 14.97 -34.62
CA TYR A 492 -3.16 13.73 -33.88
C TYR A 492 -1.74 13.60 -33.33
N THR A 493 -0.74 14.18 -34.01
CA THR A 493 0.69 14.08 -33.64
C THR A 493 1.25 15.37 -33.07
N SER A 494 0.55 16.50 -33.17
CA SER A 494 0.96 17.75 -32.55
C SER A 494 0.85 17.58 -31.03
N PRO A 495 1.95 17.71 -30.29
CA PRO A 495 1.87 17.92 -28.84
C PRO A 495 1.31 19.33 -28.64
N SER A 496 -0.01 19.42 -28.58
CA SER A 496 -0.68 20.66 -28.18
C SER A 496 -0.41 21.01 -26.74
#